data_21d48172458b2a9197cb4d0b43c3b44e
#
_entry.id   21d48172458b2a9197cb4d0b43c3b44e
#
_cell.length_a   1.000
_cell.length_b   1.000
_cell.length_c   1.000
_cell.angle_alpha   90.00
_cell.angle_beta   90.00
_cell.angle_gamma   90.00
#
_symmetry.space_group_name_H-M   'P 1'
#
loop_
_entity.id
_entity.type
_entity.pdbx_description
1 polymer ?
#
loop_
_entity_poly.entity_id
_entity_poly.type
_entity_poly.pdbx_seq_one_letter_code
_entity_poly.pdbx_strand_id
1 'polypeptide(L)'
;MSDRKILKRIFAVSIVSALTLSLIGFCNANAAERVDTTKPVTITAKIDDNDQSVFASTYSGQVEINLYKLANITETGDVELLDKYSNSNIDLSVLNNNPAVEDVNAKIVEPAKRIADGTKPDETITIDKSTGAKSESITIENGAGLYLYIPKDAADGRYKYSFTSYVLMAPTSEYISTGSGSDEWNYSSSFSLKSSEEERFGSLEIVKALDSFNTSLGTASFIYEVTAVRDNETVFNNVYSIDFTNAGNKSRVIDNIPADSDVTVKELYSGASYSVKGDASKNTKIIADKTVTTDFENDYDGRLISGGISAENHFENEDGVINWIDASGNKVEQ
;
A
#
# COMPACT_ATOMS: atom_id res chain seq x y z
N MET A 1 -29.88 5.60 -15.09
CA MET A 1 -28.99 4.44 -15.11
C MET A 1 -27.81 4.80 -16.02
N SER A 2 -26.74 5.23 -15.45
CA SER A 2 -25.48 5.46 -16.16
C SER A 2 -24.38 5.01 -15.23
N ASP A 3 -23.84 3.82 -15.54
CA ASP A 3 -22.66 3.25 -14.87
C ASP A 3 -21.45 4.12 -15.17
N ARG A 4 -21.16 5.06 -14.29
CA ARG A 4 -19.83 5.66 -14.25
C ARG A 4 -18.87 4.61 -13.67
N LYS A 5 -18.18 3.90 -14.57
CA LYS A 5 -17.02 3.09 -14.23
C LYS A 5 -16.03 3.98 -13.49
N ILE A 6 -15.93 3.77 -12.19
CA ILE A 6 -14.84 4.29 -11.37
C ILE A 6 -13.57 3.68 -11.97
N LEU A 7 -12.80 4.53 -12.65
CA LEU A 7 -11.50 4.15 -13.18
C LEU A 7 -10.60 3.93 -11.96
N LYS A 8 -10.42 2.67 -11.58
CA LYS A 8 -9.35 2.29 -10.67
C LYS A 8 -8.04 2.69 -11.35
N ARG A 9 -7.50 3.83 -10.97
CA ARG A 9 -6.12 4.18 -11.29
C ARG A 9 -5.22 3.29 -10.43
N ILE A 10 -5.04 2.06 -10.88
CA ILE A 10 -3.92 1.24 -10.46
C ILE A 10 -2.70 1.94 -11.08
N PHE A 11 -2.02 2.73 -10.32
CA PHE A 11 -0.65 3.12 -10.65
C PHE A 11 0.23 1.88 -10.46
N ALA A 12 0.17 0.97 -11.41
CA ALA A 12 1.24 0.01 -11.60
C ALA A 12 2.44 0.80 -12.12
N VAL A 13 3.20 1.38 -11.20
CA VAL A 13 4.54 1.84 -11.55
C VAL A 13 5.37 0.58 -11.76
N SER A 14 5.42 0.15 -13.02
CA SER A 14 6.38 -0.85 -13.47
C SER A 14 7.77 -0.22 -13.42
N ILE A 15 8.35 -0.12 -12.24
CA ILE A 15 9.78 0.14 -12.12
C ILE A 15 10.48 -1.17 -12.43
N VAL A 16 10.84 -1.35 -13.69
CA VAL A 16 11.89 -2.29 -14.08
C VAL A 16 13.20 -1.70 -13.57
N SER A 17 13.43 -1.80 -12.26
CA SER A 17 14.76 -1.61 -11.73
C SER A 17 15.50 -2.93 -11.88
N ALA A 18 16.59 -2.89 -12.61
CA ALA A 18 17.48 -4.03 -12.77
C ALA A 18 17.76 -4.65 -11.38
N LEU A 19 17.19 -5.83 -11.15
CA LEU A 19 17.68 -6.72 -10.11
C LEU A 19 19.14 -6.98 -10.48
N THR A 20 20.06 -6.43 -9.73
CA THR A 20 21.45 -6.91 -9.76
C THR A 20 21.40 -8.29 -9.15
N LEU A 21 21.14 -9.27 -10.02
CA LEU A 21 21.21 -10.67 -9.69
C LEU A 21 22.68 -10.99 -9.44
N SER A 22 23.05 -11.19 -8.20
CA SER A 22 24.28 -11.87 -7.87
C SER A 22 24.08 -13.37 -8.10
N LEU A 23 24.14 -13.82 -9.35
CA LEU A 23 23.91 -15.20 -9.75
C LEU A 23 25.10 -15.79 -10.50
N ILE A 24 25.60 -16.74 -9.91
CA ILE A 24 26.42 -17.91 -10.14
C ILE A 24 26.70 -18.25 -11.61
N GLY A 25 27.89 -17.94 -12.06
CA GLY A 25 28.50 -18.63 -13.20
C GLY A 25 29.61 -19.57 -12.69
N PHE A 26 29.40 -20.87 -12.80
CA PHE A 26 30.50 -21.81 -12.54
C PHE A 26 31.49 -21.77 -13.71
N CYS A 27 32.69 -21.29 -13.46
CA CYS A 27 33.79 -21.40 -14.41
C CYS A 27 34.79 -22.44 -13.90
N ASN A 28 34.99 -23.46 -14.73
CA ASN A 28 36.17 -24.32 -14.63
C ASN A 28 37.40 -23.49 -15.00
N ALA A 29 38.11 -22.95 -14.03
CA ALA A 29 39.47 -22.47 -14.22
C ALA A 29 40.26 -22.44 -12.91
N ASN A 30 41.36 -23.12 -12.89
CA ASN A 30 42.56 -23.00 -12.03
C ASN A 30 42.37 -22.45 -10.62
N ALA A 31 42.30 -23.39 -9.64
CA ALA A 31 42.53 -23.14 -8.20
C ALA A 31 41.84 -21.90 -7.64
N ALA A 32 40.51 -21.77 -7.87
CA ALA A 32 39.67 -20.84 -7.12
C ALA A 32 39.86 -21.14 -5.62
N GLU A 33 39.96 -20.10 -4.81
CA GLU A 33 40.01 -20.22 -3.36
C GLU A 33 38.79 -21.02 -2.88
N ARG A 34 39.03 -22.03 -2.02
CA ARG A 34 37.93 -22.84 -1.50
C ARG A 34 37.08 -22.02 -0.52
N VAL A 35 35.81 -22.29 -0.49
CA VAL A 35 34.91 -21.71 0.52
C VAL A 35 35.28 -22.26 1.89
N ASP A 36 35.55 -21.38 2.83
CA ASP A 36 35.60 -21.74 4.24
C ASP A 36 34.20 -21.82 4.80
N THR A 37 33.63 -23.01 4.83
CA THR A 37 32.26 -23.24 5.28
C THR A 37 32.04 -23.04 6.79
N THR A 38 33.13 -22.90 7.55
CA THR A 38 33.11 -22.68 9.00
C THR A 38 33.12 -21.20 9.37
N LYS A 39 33.49 -20.34 8.44
CA LYS A 39 33.60 -18.91 8.66
C LYS A 39 32.18 -18.30 8.81
N PRO A 40 31.98 -17.35 9.77
CA PRO A 40 30.74 -16.62 9.87
C PRO A 40 30.42 -15.86 8.59
N VAL A 41 29.14 -15.79 8.23
CA VAL A 41 28.65 -14.92 7.16
C VAL A 41 27.82 -13.77 7.74
N THR A 42 27.95 -12.59 7.15
CA THR A 42 27.12 -11.44 7.49
C THR A 42 26.16 -11.16 6.36
N ILE A 43 24.87 -11.13 6.68
CA ILE A 43 23.79 -10.79 5.74
C ILE A 43 23.24 -9.43 6.12
N THR A 44 23.22 -8.51 5.16
CA THR A 44 22.71 -7.15 5.35
C THR A 44 21.47 -6.92 4.47
N ALA A 45 20.35 -6.62 5.10
CA ALA A 45 19.19 -6.07 4.43
C ALA A 45 19.29 -4.55 4.40
N LYS A 46 18.95 -3.92 3.27
CA LYS A 46 19.05 -2.47 3.11
C LYS A 46 17.92 -1.89 2.28
N ILE A 47 17.62 -0.63 2.51
CA ILE A 47 16.81 0.25 1.67
C ILE A 47 17.80 1.06 0.84
N ASP A 48 17.68 1.03 -0.47
CA ASP A 48 18.59 1.74 -1.36
C ASP A 48 18.49 3.26 -1.14
N ASP A 49 19.62 3.96 -1.10
CA ASP A 49 19.62 5.42 -0.93
C ASP A 49 18.95 6.17 -2.07
N ASN A 50 18.90 5.56 -3.25
CA ASN A 50 18.24 6.12 -4.44
C ASN A 50 16.80 5.61 -4.61
N ASP A 51 16.26 4.87 -3.63
CA ASP A 51 14.88 4.39 -3.69
C ASP A 51 13.92 5.58 -3.55
N GLN A 52 13.13 5.82 -4.61
CA GLN A 52 12.13 6.89 -4.70
C GLN A 52 10.71 6.40 -4.35
N SER A 53 10.59 5.18 -3.82
CA SER A 53 9.30 4.63 -3.43
C SER A 53 8.66 5.42 -2.28
N VAL A 54 7.34 5.34 -2.20
CA VAL A 54 6.59 5.92 -1.07
C VAL A 54 7.05 5.26 0.23
N PHE A 55 7.30 3.95 0.22
CA PHE A 55 7.85 3.22 1.36
C PHE A 55 9.17 3.84 1.85
N ALA A 56 10.13 4.06 0.95
CA ALA A 56 11.44 4.59 1.32
C ALA A 56 11.35 5.99 1.94
N SER A 57 10.45 6.84 1.43
CA SER A 57 10.33 8.25 1.79
C SER A 57 9.41 8.51 2.99
N THR A 58 8.31 7.74 3.16
CA THR A 58 7.26 8.11 4.13
C THR A 58 7.07 7.09 5.26
N TYR A 59 7.32 5.79 5.01
CA TYR A 59 7.15 4.78 6.05
C TYR A 59 8.17 4.98 7.18
N SER A 60 7.71 4.96 8.42
CA SER A 60 8.53 5.19 9.62
C SER A 60 8.44 4.06 10.66
N GLY A 61 7.90 2.90 10.28
CA GLY A 61 7.79 1.74 11.15
C GLY A 61 8.96 0.76 11.01
N GLN A 62 8.76 -0.45 11.51
CA GLN A 62 9.71 -1.55 11.41
C GLN A 62 9.38 -2.45 10.24
N VAL A 63 10.41 -2.97 9.57
CA VAL A 63 10.30 -4.03 8.56
C VAL A 63 11.06 -5.25 9.04
N GLU A 64 10.36 -6.34 9.22
CA GLU A 64 10.90 -7.62 9.62
C GLU A 64 11.15 -8.48 8.37
N ILE A 65 12.34 -9.03 8.25
CA ILE A 65 12.75 -9.86 7.14
C ILE A 65 13.15 -11.25 7.69
N ASN A 66 12.38 -12.25 7.34
CA ASN A 66 12.65 -13.63 7.71
C ASN A 66 13.66 -14.26 6.74
N LEU A 67 14.66 -14.95 7.28
CA LEU A 67 15.67 -15.71 6.54
C LEU A 67 15.46 -17.20 6.75
N TYR A 68 15.48 -17.95 5.64
CA TYR A 68 15.38 -19.41 5.63
C TYR A 68 16.57 -19.98 4.87
N LYS A 69 17.46 -20.71 5.54
CA LYS A 69 18.56 -21.41 4.88
C LYS A 69 18.01 -22.58 4.10
N LEU A 70 18.11 -22.51 2.77
CA LEU A 70 17.62 -23.54 1.85
C LEU A 70 18.66 -24.62 1.57
N ALA A 71 19.92 -24.23 1.42
CA ALA A 71 21.03 -25.09 1.01
C ALA A 71 22.31 -24.74 1.74
N ASN A 72 23.21 -25.70 1.90
CA ASN A 72 24.58 -25.47 2.25
C ASN A 72 25.38 -25.12 1.00
N ILE A 73 26.52 -24.43 1.20
CA ILE A 73 27.57 -24.27 0.18
C ILE A 73 28.70 -25.21 0.53
N THR A 74 29.17 -25.98 -0.45
CA THR A 74 30.35 -26.85 -0.31
C THR A 74 31.64 -26.04 -0.38
N GLU A 75 32.78 -26.65 -0.04
CA GLU A 75 34.09 -26.03 -0.22
C GLU A 75 34.40 -25.68 -1.69
N THR A 76 33.74 -26.35 -2.64
CA THR A 76 33.88 -26.09 -4.08
C THR A 76 32.93 -24.99 -4.58
N GLY A 77 32.06 -24.48 -3.72
CA GLY A 77 31.06 -23.43 -4.08
C GLY A 77 29.73 -23.98 -4.60
N ASP A 78 29.58 -25.32 -4.69
CA ASP A 78 28.33 -25.94 -5.09
C ASP A 78 27.28 -25.78 -3.98
N VAL A 79 25.98 -25.76 -4.35
CA VAL A 79 24.88 -25.66 -3.40
C VAL A 79 24.17 -27.01 -3.24
N GLU A 80 24.03 -27.45 -1.99
CA GLU A 80 23.37 -28.70 -1.63
C GLU A 80 22.14 -28.43 -0.77
N LEU A 81 20.95 -28.83 -1.29
CA LEU A 81 19.68 -28.62 -0.62
C LEU A 81 19.69 -29.29 0.77
N LEU A 82 19.20 -28.60 1.78
CA LEU A 82 19.07 -29.17 3.13
C LEU A 82 18.03 -30.28 3.15
N ASP A 83 18.24 -31.30 3.98
CA ASP A 83 17.36 -32.47 4.10
C ASP A 83 15.89 -32.09 4.40
N LYS A 84 15.68 -31.04 5.16
CA LYS A 84 14.32 -30.52 5.45
C LYS A 84 13.54 -30.11 4.21
N TYR A 85 14.21 -29.90 3.07
CA TYR A 85 13.61 -29.55 1.78
C TYR A 85 13.70 -30.66 0.72
N SER A 86 14.24 -31.83 1.04
CA SER A 86 14.46 -32.94 0.08
C SER A 86 13.20 -33.41 -0.64
N ASN A 87 12.05 -33.28 -0.03
CA ASN A 87 10.73 -33.61 -0.59
C ASN A 87 10.02 -32.37 -1.20
N SER A 88 10.73 -31.26 -1.36
CA SER A 88 10.19 -30.05 -1.99
C SER A 88 10.35 -30.09 -3.51
N ASN A 89 9.63 -29.22 -4.21
CA ASN A 89 9.84 -29.01 -5.64
C ASN A 89 10.92 -27.93 -5.92
N ILE A 90 11.85 -27.69 -4.98
CA ILE A 90 12.95 -26.75 -5.16
C ILE A 90 13.97 -27.38 -6.09
N ASP A 91 14.26 -26.70 -7.20
CA ASP A 91 15.22 -27.13 -8.21
C ASP A 91 16.41 -26.17 -8.24
N LEU A 92 17.49 -26.52 -7.56
CA LEU A 92 18.71 -25.71 -7.51
C LEU A 92 19.53 -25.77 -8.81
N SER A 93 19.25 -26.71 -9.74
CA SER A 93 20.00 -26.86 -10.99
C SER A 93 19.92 -25.62 -11.88
N VAL A 94 18.87 -24.81 -11.70
CA VAL A 94 18.72 -23.54 -12.43
C VAL A 94 19.84 -22.55 -12.13
N LEU A 95 20.49 -22.63 -10.97
CA LEU A 95 21.55 -21.71 -10.58
C LEU A 95 22.82 -21.89 -11.44
N ASN A 96 22.96 -22.98 -12.16
CA ASN A 96 24.21 -23.37 -12.86
C ASN A 96 24.43 -22.65 -14.21
N ASN A 97 23.45 -21.90 -14.74
CA ASN A 97 23.48 -21.39 -16.10
C ASN A 97 23.13 -19.91 -16.24
N ASN A 98 23.51 -19.06 -15.28
CA ASN A 98 23.10 -17.65 -15.27
C ASN A 98 21.57 -17.49 -15.53
N PRO A 99 20.74 -17.99 -14.61
CA PRO A 99 19.32 -18.14 -14.83
C PRO A 99 18.60 -16.80 -14.95
N ALA A 100 17.50 -16.79 -15.69
CA ALA A 100 16.56 -15.67 -15.65
C ALA A 100 15.93 -15.58 -14.25
N VAL A 101 15.57 -14.36 -13.84
CA VAL A 101 14.87 -14.11 -12.56
C VAL A 101 13.61 -14.94 -12.44
N GLU A 102 12.89 -15.06 -13.55
CA GLU A 102 11.63 -15.82 -13.64
C GLU A 102 11.84 -17.31 -13.34
N ASP A 103 12.95 -17.91 -13.81
CA ASP A 103 13.27 -19.30 -13.54
C ASP A 103 13.63 -19.53 -12.06
N VAL A 104 14.42 -18.64 -11.45
CA VAL A 104 14.74 -18.68 -10.02
C VAL A 104 13.46 -18.53 -9.19
N ASN A 105 12.60 -17.58 -9.54
CA ASN A 105 11.33 -17.40 -8.86
C ASN A 105 10.45 -18.66 -8.96
N ALA A 106 10.28 -19.21 -10.16
CA ALA A 106 9.39 -20.35 -10.38
C ALA A 106 9.91 -21.63 -9.73
N LYS A 107 11.22 -21.87 -9.75
CA LYS A 107 11.82 -23.15 -9.37
C LYS A 107 12.45 -23.15 -7.96
N ILE A 108 12.75 -22.00 -7.40
CA ILE A 108 13.34 -21.92 -6.05
C ILE A 108 12.43 -21.10 -5.12
N VAL A 109 12.18 -19.84 -5.44
CA VAL A 109 11.51 -18.90 -4.51
C VAL A 109 10.10 -19.36 -4.17
N GLU A 110 9.25 -19.57 -5.18
CA GLU A 110 7.85 -19.94 -4.95
C GLU A 110 7.66 -21.32 -4.28
N PRO A 111 8.41 -22.37 -4.63
CA PRO A 111 8.38 -23.62 -3.86
C PRO A 111 8.83 -23.44 -2.41
N ALA A 112 9.93 -22.68 -2.19
CA ALA A 112 10.47 -22.45 -0.86
C ALA A 112 9.54 -21.61 0.03
N LYS A 113 8.88 -20.58 -0.51
CA LYS A 113 7.88 -19.77 0.19
C LYS A 113 6.72 -20.60 0.70
N ARG A 114 6.22 -21.55 -0.10
CA ARG A 114 5.12 -22.46 0.33
C ARG A 114 5.50 -23.32 1.53
N ILE A 115 6.78 -23.68 1.67
CA ILE A 115 7.28 -24.44 2.83
C ILE A 115 7.54 -23.50 4.00
N ALA A 116 8.05 -22.30 3.74
CA ALA A 116 8.31 -21.30 4.76
C ALA A 116 7.02 -20.81 5.43
N ASP A 117 5.88 -20.87 4.72
CA ASP A 117 4.58 -20.48 5.26
C ASP A 117 4.21 -21.35 6.47
N GLY A 118 4.03 -20.70 7.61
CA GLY A 118 3.74 -21.37 8.89
C GLY A 118 4.97 -22.02 9.57
N THR A 119 6.18 -21.91 9.02
CA THR A 119 7.40 -22.39 9.66
C THR A 119 8.17 -21.24 10.33
N LYS A 120 8.89 -21.56 11.42
CA LYS A 120 9.76 -20.57 12.06
C LYS A 120 10.95 -20.27 11.16
N PRO A 121 11.31 -18.98 10.93
CA PRO A 121 12.52 -18.64 10.22
C PRO A 121 13.78 -19.13 10.98
N ASP A 122 14.82 -19.39 10.22
CA ASP A 122 16.12 -19.72 10.81
C ASP A 122 16.72 -18.47 11.49
N GLU A 123 16.57 -17.28 10.86
CA GLU A 123 16.99 -15.98 11.39
C GLU A 123 16.02 -14.88 10.98
N THR A 124 16.12 -13.73 11.64
CA THR A 124 15.29 -12.55 11.35
C THR A 124 16.12 -11.28 11.42
N ILE A 125 15.99 -10.41 10.41
CA ILE A 125 16.56 -9.06 10.38
C ILE A 125 15.40 -8.06 10.55
N THR A 126 15.58 -7.03 11.36
CA THR A 126 14.57 -5.98 11.55
C THR A 126 15.17 -4.61 11.30
N ILE A 127 14.77 -3.94 10.22
CA ILE A 127 15.12 -2.55 9.95
C ILE A 127 14.11 -1.66 10.65
N ASP A 128 14.56 -0.87 11.62
CA ASP A 128 13.72 0.09 12.33
C ASP A 128 13.88 1.50 11.73
N LYS A 129 12.98 1.86 10.81
CA LYS A 129 12.99 3.18 10.17
C LYS A 129 12.60 4.31 11.14
N SER A 130 12.00 4.01 12.28
CA SER A 130 11.69 5.04 13.29
C SER A 130 12.94 5.66 13.89
N THR A 131 14.07 4.93 13.85
CA THR A 131 15.38 5.42 14.27
C THR A 131 16.19 6.09 13.15
N GLY A 132 15.65 6.12 11.94
CA GLY A 132 16.36 6.57 10.73
C GLY A 132 17.22 5.49 10.10
N ALA A 133 17.16 4.23 10.58
CA ALA A 133 17.93 3.13 10.01
C ALA A 133 17.48 2.82 8.58
N LYS A 134 18.46 2.67 7.69
CA LYS A 134 18.26 2.24 6.30
C LYS A 134 18.78 0.83 6.04
N SER A 135 19.48 0.23 6.98
CA SER A 135 20.01 -1.13 6.89
C SER A 135 20.15 -1.76 8.25
N GLU A 136 20.13 -3.08 8.27
CA GLU A 136 20.41 -3.88 9.44
C GLU A 136 21.10 -5.18 9.00
N SER A 137 21.93 -5.74 9.86
CA SER A 137 22.75 -6.90 9.54
C SER A 137 22.65 -7.98 10.60
N ILE A 138 22.79 -9.22 10.18
CA ILE A 138 22.95 -10.36 11.06
C ILE A 138 24.21 -11.13 10.69
N THR A 139 24.93 -11.64 11.71
CA THR A 139 26.07 -12.54 11.52
C THR A 139 25.67 -13.94 11.96
N ILE A 140 25.89 -14.91 11.08
CA ILE A 140 25.49 -16.31 11.25
C ILE A 140 26.76 -17.17 11.29
N GLU A 141 26.99 -17.82 12.41
CA GLU A 141 28.10 -18.76 12.58
C GLU A 141 27.88 -20.01 11.72
N ASN A 142 28.92 -20.52 11.07
CA ASN A 142 28.83 -21.63 10.11
C ASN A 142 27.71 -21.40 9.08
N GLY A 143 27.54 -20.14 8.68
CA GLY A 143 26.38 -19.67 7.95
C GLY A 143 26.47 -19.84 6.44
N ALA A 144 27.55 -20.44 5.90
CA ALA A 144 27.69 -20.62 4.44
C ALA A 144 26.46 -21.33 3.85
N GLY A 145 25.74 -20.70 2.92
CA GLY A 145 24.49 -21.24 2.38
C GLY A 145 23.78 -20.36 1.39
N LEU A 146 22.73 -20.93 0.81
CA LEU A 146 21.70 -20.23 0.04
C LEU A 146 20.53 -19.93 0.96
N TYR A 147 20.11 -18.66 1.02
CA TYR A 147 19.04 -18.18 1.88
C TYR A 147 17.88 -17.64 1.05
N LEU A 148 16.67 -18.03 1.39
CA LEU A 148 15.47 -17.32 1.00
C LEU A 148 15.24 -16.20 2.01
N TYR A 149 15.08 -14.96 1.55
CA TYR A 149 14.59 -13.86 2.39
C TYR A 149 13.14 -13.52 2.05
N ILE A 150 12.33 -13.38 3.09
CA ILE A 150 10.91 -13.03 3.00
C ILE A 150 10.68 -11.82 3.91
N PRO A 151 10.65 -10.61 3.35
CA PRO A 151 10.22 -9.46 4.12
C PRO A 151 8.72 -9.56 4.40
N LYS A 152 8.30 -9.22 5.62
CA LYS A 152 6.89 -9.16 5.98
C LYS A 152 6.27 -7.87 5.45
N ASP A 153 5.01 -7.98 5.03
CA ASP A 153 4.21 -6.81 4.68
C ASP A 153 4.12 -5.85 5.86
N ALA A 154 4.13 -4.56 5.54
CA ALA A 154 4.00 -3.48 6.49
C ALA A 154 2.84 -2.57 6.11
N ALA A 155 2.38 -1.74 7.04
CA ALA A 155 1.35 -0.76 6.77
C ALA A 155 1.47 0.45 7.70
N ASP A 156 1.04 1.60 7.20
CA ASP A 156 0.81 2.80 7.98
C ASP A 156 -0.64 3.28 7.84
N GLY A 157 -0.91 4.53 8.19
CA GLY A 157 -2.24 5.12 8.07
C GLY A 157 -2.72 5.28 6.63
N ARG A 158 -1.82 5.32 5.65
CA ARG A 158 -2.10 5.67 4.25
C ARG A 158 -1.91 4.53 3.27
N TYR A 159 -0.92 3.65 3.52
CA TYR A 159 -0.50 2.62 2.57
C TYR A 159 -0.30 1.27 3.23
N LYS A 160 -0.52 0.22 2.44
CA LYS A 160 0.04 -1.11 2.66
C LYS A 160 1.26 -1.26 1.79
N TYR A 161 2.30 -1.88 2.34
CA TYR A 161 3.55 -2.13 1.65
C TYR A 161 3.78 -3.63 1.58
N SER A 162 3.99 -4.14 0.39
CA SER A 162 4.43 -5.51 0.15
C SER A 162 5.83 -5.49 -0.43
N PHE A 163 6.56 -6.59 -0.24
CA PHE A 163 7.97 -6.66 -0.62
C PHE A 163 8.25 -7.91 -1.45
N THR A 164 9.22 -7.78 -2.36
CA THR A 164 9.69 -8.92 -3.13
C THR A 164 10.56 -9.83 -2.27
N SER A 165 10.19 -11.12 -2.21
CA SER A 165 11.03 -12.19 -1.65
C SER A 165 11.97 -12.70 -2.71
N TYR A 166 13.19 -13.05 -2.35
CA TYR A 166 14.15 -13.64 -3.27
C TYR A 166 15.19 -14.50 -2.55
N VAL A 167 16.19 -15.00 -3.28
CA VAL A 167 17.29 -15.79 -2.71
C VAL A 167 18.59 -15.00 -2.72
N LEU A 168 19.45 -15.32 -1.77
CA LEU A 168 20.75 -14.72 -1.54
C LEU A 168 21.75 -15.80 -1.20
N MET A 169 22.92 -15.75 -1.80
CA MET A 169 24.04 -16.63 -1.48
C MET A 169 25.00 -15.93 -0.52
N ALA A 170 25.45 -16.63 0.51
CA ALA A 170 26.46 -16.16 1.45
C ALA A 170 27.37 -17.33 1.86
N PRO A 171 28.70 -17.28 1.61
CA PRO A 171 29.43 -16.21 0.94
C PRO A 171 29.13 -16.13 -0.57
N THR A 172 29.56 -15.04 -1.18
CA THR A 172 29.52 -14.79 -2.63
C THR A 172 30.84 -14.24 -3.09
N SER A 173 31.12 -14.14 -4.40
CA SER A 173 32.27 -13.43 -4.94
C SER A 173 31.83 -12.34 -5.90
N GLU A 174 32.73 -11.42 -6.24
CA GLU A 174 32.43 -10.40 -7.25
C GLU A 174 32.14 -11.05 -8.60
N TYR A 175 32.88 -12.08 -8.97
CA TYR A 175 32.65 -12.83 -10.19
C TYR A 175 31.28 -13.52 -10.21
N ILE A 176 30.88 -14.18 -9.11
CA ILE A 176 29.56 -14.78 -8.97
C ILE A 176 28.48 -13.71 -9.07
N SER A 177 28.70 -12.54 -8.46
CA SER A 177 27.72 -11.46 -8.39
C SER A 177 27.54 -10.71 -9.70
N THR A 178 28.62 -10.54 -10.49
CA THR A 178 28.63 -9.65 -11.67
C THR A 178 29.04 -10.33 -12.97
N GLY A 179 29.56 -11.57 -12.91
CA GLY A 179 30.15 -12.29 -14.03
C GLY A 179 31.58 -11.83 -14.39
N SER A 180 32.18 -10.96 -13.57
CA SER A 180 33.54 -10.43 -13.75
C SER A 180 34.11 -9.98 -12.41
N GLY A 181 35.44 -9.77 -12.35
CA GLY A 181 36.13 -9.30 -11.14
C GLY A 181 36.83 -10.42 -10.36
N SER A 182 36.92 -10.25 -9.04
CA SER A 182 37.66 -11.18 -8.16
C SER A 182 36.86 -12.45 -7.87
N ASP A 183 37.59 -13.59 -7.82
CA ASP A 183 37.07 -14.89 -7.39
C ASP A 183 37.11 -15.06 -5.85
N GLU A 184 37.66 -14.09 -5.13
CA GLU A 184 37.74 -14.12 -3.67
C GLU A 184 36.37 -14.21 -3.04
N TRP A 185 36.21 -15.12 -2.06
CA TRP A 185 34.93 -15.29 -1.35
C TRP A 185 34.70 -14.17 -0.35
N ASN A 186 33.61 -13.44 -0.57
CA ASN A 186 33.15 -12.38 0.33
C ASN A 186 32.06 -12.94 1.26
N TYR A 187 32.35 -12.95 2.55
CA TYR A 187 31.48 -13.46 3.60
C TYR A 187 30.45 -12.40 4.07
N SER A 188 30.43 -11.25 3.43
CA SER A 188 29.44 -10.19 3.67
C SER A 188 28.57 -10.04 2.43
N SER A 189 27.34 -10.53 2.50
CA SER A 189 26.35 -10.44 1.42
C SER A 189 25.26 -9.43 1.78
N SER A 190 24.69 -8.74 0.78
CA SER A 190 23.63 -7.79 1.02
C SER A 190 22.55 -7.83 -0.07
N PHE A 191 21.33 -7.42 0.28
CA PHE A 191 20.24 -7.23 -0.65
C PHE A 191 19.46 -5.96 -0.31
N SER A 192 18.84 -5.36 -1.33
CA SER A 192 17.95 -4.21 -1.16
C SER A 192 16.49 -4.65 -1.17
N LEU A 193 15.69 -4.09 -0.25
CA LEU A 193 14.27 -4.27 -0.25
C LEU A 193 13.66 -3.63 -1.51
N LYS A 194 12.70 -4.32 -2.11
CA LYS A 194 11.89 -3.81 -3.22
C LYS A 194 10.45 -3.81 -2.76
N SER A 195 9.88 -2.61 -2.61
CA SER A 195 8.51 -2.41 -2.15
C SER A 195 7.54 -2.19 -3.30
N SER A 196 6.28 -2.53 -3.03
CA SER A 196 5.11 -2.09 -3.78
C SER A 196 4.12 -1.53 -2.77
N GLU A 197 3.43 -0.47 -3.11
CA GLU A 197 2.48 0.20 -2.24
C GLU A 197 1.05 0.15 -2.78
N GLU A 198 0.11 -0.05 -1.88
CA GLU A 198 -1.33 0.00 -2.11
C GLU A 198 -1.95 1.05 -1.19
N GLU A 199 -2.67 2.01 -1.77
CA GLU A 199 -3.37 3.04 -1.01
C GLU A 199 -4.49 2.44 -0.18
N ARG A 200 -4.63 2.92 1.07
CA ARG A 200 -5.69 2.50 2.00
C ARG A 200 -6.82 3.50 2.00
N PHE A 201 -8.02 2.98 2.22
CA PHE A 201 -9.26 3.74 2.28
C PHE A 201 -10.00 3.46 3.58
N GLY A 202 -10.92 4.35 3.93
CA GLY A 202 -11.90 4.15 4.99
C GLY A 202 -13.27 4.60 4.52
N SER A 203 -14.23 4.58 5.45
CA SER A 203 -15.62 4.98 5.21
C SER A 203 -16.05 6.08 6.18
N LEU A 204 -17.00 6.92 5.75
CA LEU A 204 -17.68 7.91 6.56
C LEU A 204 -19.16 7.52 6.67
N GLU A 205 -19.70 7.49 7.87
CA GLU A 205 -21.14 7.41 8.11
C GLU A 205 -21.66 8.77 8.55
N ILE A 206 -22.62 9.31 7.82
CA ILE A 206 -23.39 10.48 8.23
C ILE A 206 -24.67 9.95 8.89
N VAL A 207 -24.84 10.21 10.18
CA VAL A 207 -26.07 9.91 10.93
C VAL A 207 -26.88 11.18 11.00
N LYS A 208 -28.14 11.11 10.58
CA LYS A 208 -29.11 12.21 10.65
C LYS A 208 -30.23 11.86 11.60
N ALA A 209 -30.40 12.66 12.62
CA ALA A 209 -31.59 12.68 13.46
C ALA A 209 -32.58 13.77 13.00
N LEU A 210 -33.85 13.43 12.88
CA LEU A 210 -34.96 14.36 12.66
C LEU A 210 -35.95 14.23 13.81
N ASP A 211 -35.94 15.20 14.72
CA ASP A 211 -36.71 15.13 15.97
C ASP A 211 -38.21 15.18 15.75
N SER A 212 -38.68 16.09 14.91
CA SER A 212 -40.06 16.18 14.52
C SER A 212 -40.24 16.32 13.01
N PHE A 213 -41.33 15.83 12.51
CA PHE A 213 -41.65 15.78 11.08
C PHE A 213 -43.07 16.26 10.81
N ASN A 214 -43.24 17.12 9.83
CA ASN A 214 -44.60 17.58 9.41
C ASN A 214 -45.03 16.85 8.13
N THR A 215 -45.99 15.95 8.26
CA THR A 215 -46.48 15.11 7.16
C THR A 215 -47.13 15.93 6.02
N SER A 216 -47.63 17.15 6.32
CA SER A 216 -48.21 18.03 5.31
C SER A 216 -47.21 18.60 4.30
N LEU A 217 -45.93 18.55 4.61
CA LEU A 217 -44.85 19.07 3.76
C LEU A 217 -44.25 18.01 2.80
N GLY A 218 -44.71 16.76 2.89
CA GLY A 218 -44.17 15.68 2.11
C GLY A 218 -42.75 15.27 2.57
N THR A 219 -41.94 14.76 1.67
CA THR A 219 -40.57 14.30 1.98
C THR A 219 -39.68 15.48 2.39
N ALA A 220 -38.94 15.31 3.49
CA ALA A 220 -37.90 16.23 3.92
C ALA A 220 -36.53 15.72 3.44
N SER A 221 -35.85 16.52 2.63
CA SER A 221 -34.53 16.19 2.09
C SER A 221 -33.45 17.05 2.77
N PHE A 222 -32.38 16.44 3.19
CA PHE A 222 -31.19 17.08 3.77
C PHE A 222 -29.99 16.80 2.89
N ILE A 223 -29.24 17.85 2.56
CA ILE A 223 -28.12 17.73 1.59
C ILE A 223 -26.81 18.05 2.28
N TYR A 224 -25.85 17.18 2.07
CA TYR A 224 -24.52 17.23 2.66
C TYR A 224 -23.45 17.28 1.58
N GLU A 225 -22.53 18.21 1.72
CA GLU A 225 -21.27 18.21 1.02
C GLU A 225 -20.23 17.51 1.89
N VAL A 226 -19.48 16.59 1.29
CA VAL A 226 -18.38 15.88 1.95
C VAL A 226 -17.12 16.18 1.18
N THR A 227 -16.19 16.87 1.81
CA THR A 227 -14.86 17.20 1.25
C THR A 227 -13.78 16.60 2.11
N ALA A 228 -12.90 15.81 1.50
CA ALA A 228 -11.70 15.28 2.15
C ALA A 228 -10.44 15.90 1.57
N VAL A 229 -9.56 16.37 2.46
CA VAL A 229 -8.29 17.03 2.14
C VAL A 229 -7.15 16.23 2.75
N ARG A 230 -6.09 15.99 1.97
CA ARG A 230 -4.86 15.37 2.43
C ARG A 230 -3.67 16.07 1.76
N ASP A 231 -2.66 16.40 2.53
CA ASP A 231 -1.46 17.13 2.08
C ASP A 231 -1.80 18.46 1.36
N ASN A 232 -2.85 19.16 1.82
CA ASN A 232 -3.43 20.39 1.26
C ASN A 232 -4.08 20.22 -0.13
N GLU A 233 -4.32 19.01 -0.57
CA GLU A 233 -5.04 18.71 -1.81
C GLU A 233 -6.39 18.07 -1.51
N THR A 234 -7.41 18.45 -2.28
CA THR A 234 -8.73 17.81 -2.21
C THR A 234 -8.67 16.44 -2.88
N VAL A 235 -8.74 15.38 -2.06
CA VAL A 235 -8.67 13.98 -2.52
C VAL A 235 -10.04 13.34 -2.72
N PHE A 236 -11.10 13.98 -2.17
CA PHE A 236 -12.48 13.53 -2.32
C PHE A 236 -13.42 14.72 -2.16
N ASN A 237 -14.41 14.86 -3.05
CA ASN A 237 -15.49 15.82 -2.92
C ASN A 237 -16.73 15.25 -3.57
N ASN A 238 -17.86 15.24 -2.82
CA ASN A 238 -19.16 14.82 -3.34
C ASN A 238 -20.30 15.36 -2.50
N VAL A 239 -21.52 15.29 -3.05
CA VAL A 239 -22.76 15.74 -2.42
C VAL A 239 -23.72 14.57 -2.26
N TYR A 240 -24.37 14.49 -1.09
CA TYR A 240 -25.26 13.39 -0.72
C TYR A 240 -26.57 13.92 -0.14
N SER A 241 -27.68 13.20 -0.34
CA SER A 241 -28.95 13.47 0.30
C SER A 241 -29.33 12.37 1.29
N ILE A 242 -30.04 12.76 2.34
CA ILE A 242 -30.75 11.85 3.26
C ILE A 242 -32.19 12.33 3.34
N ASP A 243 -33.13 11.46 2.94
CA ASP A 243 -34.54 11.82 2.81
C ASP A 243 -35.36 11.17 3.92
N PHE A 244 -36.31 11.94 4.49
CA PHE A 244 -37.21 11.52 5.56
C PHE A 244 -38.67 11.63 5.11
N THR A 245 -39.45 10.62 5.48
CA THR A 245 -40.91 10.57 5.36
C THR A 245 -41.60 10.53 6.71
N ASN A 246 -40.84 10.50 7.80
CA ASN A 246 -41.23 10.52 9.20
C ASN A 246 -40.05 10.96 10.08
N ALA A 247 -40.31 11.36 11.32
CA ALA A 247 -39.26 11.62 12.30
C ALA A 247 -38.49 10.35 12.64
N GLY A 248 -37.26 10.49 13.15
CA GLY A 248 -36.37 9.41 13.56
C GLY A 248 -34.93 9.57 13.05
N ASN A 249 -34.19 8.48 13.02
CA ASN A 249 -32.79 8.47 12.61
C ASN A 249 -32.61 7.74 11.28
N LYS A 250 -31.75 8.28 10.44
CA LYS A 250 -31.24 7.63 9.23
C LYS A 250 -29.75 7.84 9.12
N SER A 251 -29.08 6.93 8.44
CA SER A 251 -27.65 7.10 8.12
C SER A 251 -27.36 6.86 6.65
N ARG A 252 -26.22 7.38 6.24
CA ARG A 252 -25.63 7.13 4.92
C ARG A 252 -24.16 6.85 5.06
N VAL A 253 -23.73 5.68 4.59
CA VAL A 253 -22.31 5.30 4.52
C VAL A 253 -21.75 5.70 3.17
N ILE A 254 -20.55 6.25 3.18
CA ILE A 254 -19.77 6.71 2.04
C ILE A 254 -18.44 6.00 2.11
N ASP A 255 -18.18 5.11 1.16
CA ASP A 255 -17.00 4.27 1.10
C ASP A 255 -15.92 4.86 0.20
N ASN A 256 -14.72 4.28 0.28
CA ASN A 256 -13.57 4.58 -0.57
C ASN A 256 -13.09 6.05 -0.46
N ILE A 257 -13.11 6.59 0.74
CA ILE A 257 -12.46 7.86 1.02
C ILE A 257 -11.00 7.56 1.39
N PRO A 258 -9.99 8.21 0.76
CA PRO A 258 -8.59 7.98 1.07
C PRO A 258 -8.29 8.12 2.55
N ALA A 259 -7.60 7.15 3.13
CA ALA A 259 -7.27 7.15 4.55
C ALA A 259 -6.30 8.30 4.91
N ASP A 260 -6.29 8.67 6.20
CA ASP A 260 -5.50 9.79 6.75
C ASP A 260 -5.92 11.18 6.19
N SER A 261 -7.04 11.29 5.46
CA SER A 261 -7.57 12.59 5.04
C SER A 261 -8.44 13.24 6.12
N ASP A 262 -8.35 14.55 6.22
CA ASP A 262 -9.22 15.38 7.05
C ASP A 262 -10.51 15.66 6.27
N VAL A 263 -11.64 15.27 6.85
CA VAL A 263 -12.96 15.38 6.22
C VAL A 263 -13.78 16.46 6.87
N THR A 264 -14.34 17.34 6.03
CA THR A 264 -15.39 18.28 6.41
C THR A 264 -16.71 17.79 5.82
N VAL A 265 -17.69 17.60 6.68
CA VAL A 265 -19.08 17.34 6.29
C VAL A 265 -19.91 18.58 6.58
N LYS A 266 -20.51 19.17 5.57
CA LYS A 266 -21.31 20.39 5.70
C LYS A 266 -22.74 20.12 5.26
N GLU A 267 -23.73 20.39 6.13
CA GLU A 267 -25.13 20.40 5.75
C GLU A 267 -25.41 21.66 4.94
N LEU A 268 -25.54 21.49 3.61
CA LEU A 268 -25.79 22.59 2.69
C LEU A 268 -27.27 23.01 2.68
N TYR A 269 -28.15 22.06 2.94
CA TYR A 269 -29.58 22.27 2.93
C TYR A 269 -30.27 21.45 4.04
N SER A 270 -30.94 22.16 4.92
CA SER A 270 -31.59 21.61 6.12
C SER A 270 -33.11 21.34 5.95
N GLY A 271 -33.63 21.47 4.70
CA GLY A 271 -35.05 21.43 4.44
C GLY A 271 -35.72 22.82 4.62
N ALA A 272 -36.78 23.10 3.86
CA ALA A 272 -37.39 24.44 3.80
C ALA A 272 -38.06 24.87 5.12
N SER A 273 -38.48 23.92 5.94
CA SER A 273 -39.19 24.16 7.20
C SER A 273 -38.58 23.42 8.37
N TYR A 274 -37.25 23.21 8.28
CA TYR A 274 -36.47 22.54 9.31
C TYR A 274 -35.27 23.38 9.67
N SER A 275 -34.90 23.37 10.94
CA SER A 275 -33.75 24.09 11.47
C SER A 275 -32.70 23.10 11.98
N VAL A 276 -31.46 23.44 11.71
CA VAL A 276 -30.28 22.67 12.24
C VAL A 276 -30.20 22.87 13.75
N LYS A 277 -30.02 21.80 14.49
CA LYS A 277 -29.68 21.84 15.91
C LYS A 277 -28.16 21.60 16.03
N GLY A 278 -27.46 22.59 16.55
CA GLY A 278 -25.99 22.57 16.67
C GLY A 278 -25.29 23.05 15.39
N ASP A 279 -24.13 22.47 15.09
CA ASP A 279 -23.27 22.91 13.99
C ASP A 279 -23.66 22.25 12.67
N ALA A 280 -23.85 23.07 11.64
CA ALA A 280 -24.10 22.63 10.28
C ALA A 280 -22.83 22.10 9.57
N SER A 281 -21.67 22.16 10.22
CA SER A 281 -20.40 21.66 9.68
C SER A 281 -19.66 20.84 10.75
N LYS A 282 -19.21 19.65 10.38
CA LYS A 282 -18.48 18.72 11.25
C LYS A 282 -17.20 18.31 10.58
N ASN A 283 -16.14 18.14 11.41
CA ASN A 283 -14.85 17.66 10.94
C ASN A 283 -14.54 16.32 11.57
N THR A 284 -13.95 15.44 10.79
CA THR A 284 -13.43 14.14 11.23
C THR A 284 -12.23 13.74 10.39
N LYS A 285 -11.58 12.64 10.75
CA LYS A 285 -10.45 12.10 10.01
C LYS A 285 -10.73 10.67 9.59
N ILE A 286 -10.46 10.34 8.32
CA ILE A 286 -10.63 8.98 7.81
C ILE A 286 -9.53 8.07 8.33
N ILE A 287 -9.94 6.96 8.91
CA ILE A 287 -9.05 5.93 9.43
C ILE A 287 -9.11 4.73 8.47
N ALA A 288 -7.96 4.25 8.07
CA ALA A 288 -7.85 3.09 7.17
C ALA A 288 -8.65 1.89 7.69
N ASP A 289 -9.39 1.24 6.79
CA ASP A 289 -10.18 0.04 7.02
C ASP A 289 -11.27 0.21 8.12
N LYS A 290 -11.66 1.46 8.46
CA LYS A 290 -12.69 1.76 9.46
C LYS A 290 -13.75 2.70 8.91
N THR A 291 -14.94 2.63 9.51
CA THR A 291 -15.99 3.63 9.35
C THR A 291 -15.90 4.64 10.50
N VAL A 292 -15.77 5.93 10.16
CA VAL A 292 -15.88 7.03 11.12
C VAL A 292 -17.27 7.63 10.98
N THR A 293 -17.83 8.19 12.07
CA THR A 293 -19.21 8.68 12.10
C THR A 293 -19.25 10.16 12.42
N THR A 294 -20.16 10.88 11.74
CA THR A 294 -20.56 12.25 12.07
C THR A 294 -22.09 12.30 12.22
N ASP A 295 -22.57 13.07 13.20
CA ASP A 295 -23.98 13.19 13.51
C ASP A 295 -24.50 14.60 13.26
N PHE A 296 -25.72 14.70 12.73
CA PHE A 296 -26.47 15.93 12.50
C PHE A 296 -27.89 15.76 13.02
N GLU A 297 -28.45 16.84 13.57
CA GLU A 297 -29.81 16.87 14.11
C GLU A 297 -30.55 18.06 13.58
N ASN A 298 -31.80 17.87 13.12
CA ASN A 298 -32.70 18.93 12.72
C ASN A 298 -34.08 18.74 13.36
N ASP A 299 -34.82 19.85 13.45
CA ASP A 299 -36.16 19.86 13.97
C ASP A 299 -37.09 20.67 13.07
N TYR A 300 -38.38 20.35 13.06
CA TYR A 300 -39.38 21.14 12.38
C TYR A 300 -39.47 22.53 13.02
N ASP A 301 -39.39 23.58 12.23
CA ASP A 301 -39.34 24.98 12.72
C ASP A 301 -40.71 25.69 12.84
N GLY A 302 -41.77 24.94 12.63
CA GLY A 302 -43.15 25.46 12.73
C GLY A 302 -43.64 26.17 11.48
N ARG A 303 -42.83 26.34 10.45
CA ARG A 303 -43.26 26.97 9.18
C ARG A 303 -43.93 25.96 8.24
N LEU A 304 -44.89 26.41 7.47
CA LEU A 304 -45.57 25.60 6.44
C LEU A 304 -45.05 25.98 5.03
N ILE A 305 -43.74 25.99 4.89
CA ILE A 305 -43.09 26.27 3.60
C ILE A 305 -42.74 24.95 2.93
N SER A 306 -43.48 24.59 1.87
CA SER A 306 -43.06 23.51 0.99
C SER A 306 -42.00 24.09 0.03
N GLY A 307 -40.73 23.81 0.29
CA GLY A 307 -39.65 24.24 -0.58
C GLY A 307 -39.09 23.11 -1.36
N GLY A 308 -38.83 23.33 -2.62
CA GLY A 308 -37.94 22.52 -3.43
C GLY A 308 -36.61 23.27 -3.59
N ILE A 309 -35.50 22.56 -3.73
CA ILE A 309 -34.31 23.13 -4.31
C ILE A 309 -34.56 23.15 -5.82
N SER A 310 -34.60 24.34 -6.43
CA SER A 310 -34.35 24.45 -7.86
C SER A 310 -32.92 24.92 -8.02
N ALA A 311 -32.05 24.08 -8.57
CA ALA A 311 -30.79 24.53 -9.10
C ALA A 311 -30.99 24.80 -10.58
N GLU A 312 -30.93 26.06 -10.97
CA GLU A 312 -30.90 26.45 -12.37
C GLU A 312 -29.45 26.63 -12.76
N ASN A 313 -28.94 25.71 -13.55
CA ASN A 313 -27.56 25.81 -14.07
C ASN A 313 -27.64 26.44 -15.47
N HIS A 314 -27.02 27.59 -15.63
CA HIS A 314 -26.87 28.24 -16.93
C HIS A 314 -25.56 27.80 -17.56
N PHE A 315 -25.66 27.22 -18.75
CA PHE A 315 -24.51 26.84 -19.55
C PHE A 315 -24.59 27.59 -20.90
N GLU A 316 -23.49 28.19 -21.30
CA GLU A 316 -23.31 28.72 -22.64
C GLU A 316 -22.38 27.81 -23.44
N ASN A 317 -22.77 27.53 -24.68
CA ASN A 317 -21.93 26.80 -25.62
C ASN A 317 -21.30 27.80 -26.59
N GLU A 318 -19.99 28.01 -26.47
CA GLU A 318 -19.21 28.80 -27.40
C GLU A 318 -18.26 27.87 -28.14
N ASP A 319 -18.46 27.74 -29.46
CA ASP A 319 -17.62 26.93 -30.35
C ASP A 319 -17.34 25.50 -29.90
N GLY A 320 -18.37 24.87 -29.24
CA GLY A 320 -18.28 23.51 -28.74
C GLY A 320 -17.73 23.39 -27.31
N VAL A 321 -17.38 24.50 -26.68
CA VAL A 321 -16.96 24.54 -25.27
C VAL A 321 -18.16 24.95 -24.41
N ILE A 322 -18.52 24.11 -23.45
CA ILE A 322 -19.60 24.39 -22.50
C ILE A 322 -19.02 25.14 -21.31
N ASN A 323 -19.43 26.39 -21.15
CA ASN A 323 -19.05 27.24 -20.03
C ASN A 323 -20.18 27.30 -19.01
N TRP A 324 -19.87 27.16 -17.72
CA TRP A 324 -20.82 27.40 -16.65
C TRP A 324 -20.88 28.90 -16.35
N ILE A 325 -22.10 29.44 -16.27
CA ILE A 325 -22.35 30.86 -16.02
C ILE A 325 -22.95 31.01 -14.62
N ASP A 326 -22.37 31.88 -13.78
CA ASP A 326 -22.89 32.17 -12.46
C ASP A 326 -24.19 33.02 -12.53
N ALA A 327 -24.84 33.22 -11.40
CA ALA A 327 -26.08 34.01 -11.30
C ALA A 327 -25.90 35.50 -11.69
N SER A 328 -24.64 35.97 -11.81
CA SER A 328 -24.30 37.33 -12.24
C SER A 328 -23.94 37.40 -13.72
N GLY A 329 -23.98 36.27 -14.44
CA GLY A 329 -23.67 36.18 -15.86
C GLY A 329 -22.18 36.06 -16.17
N ASN A 330 -21.34 35.70 -15.18
CA ASN A 330 -19.90 35.51 -15.39
C ASN A 330 -19.57 34.04 -15.59
N LYS A 331 -18.58 33.77 -16.46
CA LYS A 331 -18.01 32.42 -16.62
C LYS A 331 -17.30 32.02 -15.33
N VAL A 332 -17.60 30.82 -14.85
CA VAL A 332 -16.89 30.21 -13.71
C VAL A 332 -15.75 29.37 -14.25
N GLU A 333 -14.53 29.80 -13.98
CA GLU A 333 -13.32 29.01 -14.28
C GLU A 333 -13.27 27.78 -13.34
N GLN A 334 -12.98 26.61 -13.94
CA GLN A 334 -12.80 25.34 -13.20
C GLN A 334 -11.37 25.17 -12.72
#